data_4fe1ff7229e5a830575df0d9943b1476
#
_entry.id   4fe1ff7229e5a830575df0d9943b1476
#
_cell.length_a   1.000
_cell.length_b   1.000
_cell.length_c   1.000
_cell.angle_alpha   90.00
_cell.angle_beta   90.00
_cell.angle_gamma   90.00
#
_symmetry.space_group_name_H-M   'P 1'
#
loop_
_entity.id
_entity.type
_entity.pdbx_description
1 polymer ?
#
loop_
_entity_poly.entity_id
_entity_poly.type
_entity_poly.pdbx_seq_one_letter_code
_entity_poly.pdbx_strand_id
1 'polypeptide(L)' 'MTMGEKIQLLRKKQNWSQEILAEKLSVSRQAVSLWERDESQPELDKLLKLAKIFS' A
#
# COMPACT_ATOMS: atom_id res chain seq x y z
N MET A 1 -0.27 -0.52 15.81
CA MET A 1 -0.28 -0.98 14.39
C MET A 1 0.66 -0.11 13.59
N THR A 2 1.51 -0.73 12.80
CA THR A 2 2.44 0.01 11.94
C THR A 2 1.74 0.45 10.66
N MET A 3 2.39 1.35 9.93
CA MET A 3 1.88 1.76 8.63
C MET A 3 1.75 0.58 7.68
N GLY A 4 2.77 -0.30 7.67
CA GLY A 4 2.74 -1.47 6.80
C GLY A 4 1.59 -2.39 7.11
N GLU A 5 1.35 -2.62 8.39
CA GLU A 5 0.23 -3.45 8.84
C GLU A 5 -1.09 -2.83 8.43
N LYS A 6 -1.20 -1.51 8.53
CA LYS A 6 -2.43 -0.82 8.16
C LYS A 6 -2.69 -0.91 6.65
N ILE A 7 -1.64 -0.73 5.86
CA ILE A 7 -1.77 -0.86 4.40
C ILE A 7 -2.25 -2.26 4.04
N GLN A 8 -1.64 -3.28 4.65
CA GLN A 8 -2.02 -4.66 4.40
C GLN A 8 -3.48 -4.92 4.79
N LEU A 9 -3.88 -4.43 5.96
CA LEU A 9 -5.24 -4.63 6.44
C LEU A 9 -6.26 -3.99 5.50
N LEU A 10 -6.03 -2.75 5.10
CA LEU A 10 -6.94 -2.04 4.21
C LEU A 10 -7.01 -2.70 2.84
N ARG A 11 -5.86 -3.16 2.33
CA ARG A 11 -5.80 -3.86 1.06
C ARG A 11 -6.63 -5.15 1.11
N LYS A 12 -6.45 -5.93 2.16
CA LYS A 12 -7.16 -7.20 2.30
C LYS A 12 -8.66 -7.01 2.47
N LYS A 13 -9.05 -5.93 3.11
CA LYS A 13 -10.47 -5.61 3.26
C LYS A 13 -11.14 -5.38 1.92
N GLN A 14 -10.39 -4.90 0.93
CA GLN A 14 -10.90 -4.67 -0.41
C GLN A 14 -10.76 -5.92 -1.28
N ASN A 15 -10.18 -6.98 -0.74
CA ASN A 15 -9.87 -8.19 -1.50
C ASN A 15 -8.89 -7.92 -2.65
N TRP A 16 -7.99 -6.99 -2.45
CA TRP A 16 -6.96 -6.66 -3.44
C TRP A 16 -5.68 -7.42 -3.16
N SER A 17 -5.02 -7.91 -4.23
CA SER A 17 -3.68 -8.45 -4.11
C SER A 17 -2.68 -7.29 -4.02
N GLN A 18 -1.44 -7.60 -3.64
CA GLN A 18 -0.38 -6.60 -3.67
C GLN A 18 -0.21 -6.02 -5.08
N GLU A 19 -0.36 -6.87 -6.06
CA GLU A 19 -0.26 -6.48 -7.47
C GLU A 19 -1.33 -5.47 -7.86
N ILE A 20 -2.56 -5.71 -7.41
CA ILE A 20 -3.66 -4.79 -7.69
C ILE A 20 -3.40 -3.44 -7.04
N LEU A 21 -2.98 -3.44 -5.79
CA LEU A 21 -2.67 -2.18 -5.11
C LEU A 21 -1.52 -1.44 -5.80
N ALA A 22 -0.49 -2.18 -6.19
CA ALA A 22 0.66 -1.59 -6.88
C ALA A 22 0.22 -0.91 -8.18
N GLU A 23 -0.67 -1.56 -8.91
CA GLU A 23 -1.20 -1.00 -10.16
C GLU A 23 -1.96 0.29 -9.91
N LYS A 24 -2.77 0.31 -8.86
CA LYS A 24 -3.55 1.51 -8.52
C LYS A 24 -2.66 2.69 -8.15
N LEU A 25 -1.48 2.41 -7.63
CA LEU A 25 -0.54 3.44 -7.20
C LEU A 25 0.57 3.70 -8.23
N SER A 26 0.57 2.97 -9.33
CA SER A 26 1.60 3.07 -10.37
C SER A 26 3.00 2.80 -9.81
N VAL A 27 3.11 1.79 -8.97
CA VAL A 27 4.38 1.34 -8.41
C VAL A 27 4.54 -0.15 -8.67
N SER A 28 5.71 -0.69 -8.37
CA SER A 28 5.93 -2.13 -8.51
C SER A 28 5.31 -2.88 -7.34
N ARG A 29 4.97 -4.15 -7.56
CA ARG A 29 4.48 -5.00 -6.48
C ARG A 29 5.53 -5.10 -5.36
N GLN A 30 6.79 -5.08 -5.75
CA GLN A 30 7.89 -5.15 -4.79
C GLN A 30 7.86 -3.97 -3.83
N ALA A 31 7.52 -2.78 -4.32
CA ALA A 31 7.42 -1.60 -3.46
C ALA A 31 6.32 -1.80 -2.41
N VAL A 32 5.15 -2.30 -2.84
CA VAL A 32 4.05 -2.56 -1.90
C VAL A 32 4.48 -3.59 -0.86
N SER A 33 5.17 -4.64 -1.30
CA SER A 33 5.65 -5.68 -0.38
C SER A 33 6.58 -5.09 0.69
N LEU A 34 7.49 -4.23 0.28
CA LEU A 34 8.41 -3.59 1.23
C LEU A 34 7.68 -2.69 2.21
N TRP A 35 6.68 -1.95 1.73
CA TRP A 35 5.88 -1.10 2.61
C TRP A 35 5.16 -1.94 3.66
N GLU A 36 4.56 -3.06 3.25
CA GLU A 36 3.78 -3.89 4.16
C GLU A 36 4.64 -4.57 5.21
N ARG A 37 5.93 -4.74 4.93
CA ARG A 37 6.87 -5.31 5.90
C ARG A 37 7.59 -4.24 6.71
N ASP A 38 7.26 -2.97 6.49
CA ASP A 38 7.90 -1.83 7.16
C ASP A 38 9.41 -1.76 6.86
N GLU A 39 9.81 -2.30 5.72
CA GLU A 39 11.21 -2.22 5.28
C GLU A 39 11.46 -0.98 4.44
N SER A 40 10.40 -0.33 4.00
CA SER A 40 10.45 0.89 3.21
C SER A 40 9.16 1.64 3.46
N GLN A 41 9.15 2.94 3.18
CA GLN A 41 7.95 3.75 3.35
C GLN A 41 7.54 4.37 2.03
N PRO A 42 6.23 4.50 1.79
CA PRO A 42 5.77 5.21 0.59
C PRO A 42 6.19 6.67 0.65
N GLU A 43 6.54 7.21 -0.50
CA GLU A 43 6.81 8.64 -0.60
C GLU A 43 5.51 9.42 -0.43
N LEU A 44 5.64 10.72 -0.17
CA LEU A 44 4.49 11.55 0.17
C LEU A 44 3.38 11.47 -0.87
N ASP A 45 3.71 11.51 -2.15
CA ASP A 45 2.70 11.44 -3.21
C ASP A 45 1.95 10.10 -3.17
N LYS A 46 2.63 9.02 -2.82
CA LYS A 46 1.99 7.71 -2.70
C LYS A 46 1.15 7.62 -1.43
N LEU A 47 1.61 8.25 -0.35
CA LEU A 47 0.82 8.32 0.88
C LEU A 47 -0.50 9.04 0.64
N LEU A 48 -0.47 10.13 -0.10
CA LEU A 48 -1.68 10.87 -0.43
C LEU A 48 -2.63 10.04 -1.28
N LYS A 49 -2.08 9.30 -2.23
CA LYS A 49 -2.89 8.40 -3.05
C LYS A 49 -3.51 7.28 -2.22
N LEU A 50 -2.72 6.71 -1.30
CA LEU A 50 -3.23 5.66 -0.41
C LEU A 50 -4.40 6.19 0.41
N ALA A 51 -4.26 7.37 0.98
CA ALA A 51 -5.33 7.98 1.75
C ALA A 51 -6.58 8.15 0.91
N LYS A 52 -6.41 8.51 -0.36
CA LYS A 52 -7.52 8.76 -1.26
C LYS A 52 -8.24 7.47 -1.64
N ILE A 53 -7.51 6.42 -1.97
CA ILE A 53 -8.15 5.18 -2.42
C ILE A 53 -8.73 4.37 -1.28
N PHE A 54 -8.29 4.62 -0.05
CA PHE A 54 -8.80 3.91 1.12
C PHE A 54 -9.74 4.77 1.97
N SER A 55 -10.08 5.95 1.53
CA SER A 55 -10.98 6.82 2.30
C SER A 55 -12.43 6.38 2.22
#